data_dbc927ad7a9d8984bbbaf7ce07e20a41
#
_entry.id   dbc927ad7a9d8984bbbaf7ce07e20a41
#
_cell.length_a   1.000
_cell.length_b   1.000
_cell.length_c   1.000
_cell.angle_alpha   90.00
_cell.angle_beta   90.00
_cell.angle_gamma   90.00
#
_symmetry.space_group_name_H-M   'P 1'
#
loop_
_entity.id
_entity.type
_entity.pdbx_description
1 polymer ?
#
loop_
_entity_poly.entity_id
_entity_poly.type
_entity_poly.pdbx_seq_one_letter_code
_entity_poly.pdbx_strand_id
1 'polypeptide(L)'
;MLSLMENIKLQSKTIPNGYEICFNDNCQLRDMCLHYQAYLLKSAERLGGPAVYPAAWQHGECTRYCEAKPVQRAWGFSQLYKNVPQHQKAVARQYVSNYFSFGCGPYYRYHHGENKLSPTQHQDIMDILATFGSTDGLAFDHYETAFDFS
;
A
#
# COMPACT_ATOMS: atom_id res chain seq x y z
N MET A 1 17.96 -7.95 8.68
CA MET A 1 16.72 -7.19 8.90
C MET A 1 16.94 -5.69 8.97
N LEU A 2 17.99 -5.22 9.64
CA LEU A 2 18.35 -3.79 9.63
C LEU A 2 18.67 -3.25 8.22
N SER A 3 19.23 -4.08 7.34
CA SER A 3 19.61 -3.68 5.98
C SER A 3 18.43 -3.31 5.05
N LEU A 4 17.23 -3.82 5.32
CA LEU A 4 16.02 -3.48 4.52
C LEU A 4 15.43 -2.13 4.93
N MET A 5 15.57 -1.76 6.20
CA MET A 5 15.14 -0.45 6.68
C MET A 5 16.11 0.67 6.28
N GLU A 6 17.38 0.34 6.06
CA GLU A 6 18.38 1.30 5.57
C GLU A 6 18.13 1.71 4.12
N ASN A 7 17.52 0.82 3.31
CA ASN A 7 17.25 1.09 1.90
C ASN A 7 15.92 1.81 1.66
N ILE A 8 14.98 1.74 2.62
CA ILE A 8 13.67 2.39 2.50
C ILE A 8 13.53 3.35 3.68
N LYS A 9 13.85 4.60 3.42
CA LYS A 9 13.75 5.63 4.45
C LYS A 9 12.30 6.09 4.58
N LEU A 10 11.71 5.81 5.75
CA LEU A 10 10.40 6.36 6.08
C LEU A 10 10.50 7.89 6.13
N GLN A 11 9.61 8.56 5.45
CA GLN A 11 9.54 10.03 5.40
C GLN A 11 8.18 10.48 5.91
N SER A 12 8.14 11.64 6.57
CA SER A 12 6.89 12.20 7.10
C SER A 12 5.80 12.36 6.03
N LYS A 13 6.18 12.69 4.81
CA LYS A 13 5.26 12.87 3.68
C LYS A 13 4.60 11.56 3.19
N THR A 14 5.19 10.41 3.51
CA THR A 14 4.63 9.10 3.11
C THR A 14 3.68 8.52 4.14
N ILE A 15 3.62 9.11 5.32
CA ILE A 15 2.71 8.67 6.39
C ILE A 15 1.30 9.16 6.06
N PRO A 16 0.28 8.27 6.05
CA PRO A 16 -1.09 8.69 5.78
C PRO A 16 -1.58 9.75 6.77
N ASN A 17 -2.38 10.69 6.28
CA ASN A 17 -3.01 11.68 7.13
C ASN A 17 -3.91 11.00 8.16
N GLY A 18 -3.79 11.40 9.42
CA GLY A 18 -4.57 10.80 10.50
C GLY A 18 -4.09 9.43 10.96
N TYR A 19 -2.90 8.99 10.54
CA TYR A 19 -2.32 7.74 11.02
C TYR A 19 -2.06 7.82 12.53
N GLU A 20 -2.44 6.78 13.29
CA GLU A 20 -2.20 6.70 14.72
C GLU A 20 -0.71 6.74 15.05
N ILE A 21 -0.33 7.50 16.06
CA ILE A 21 1.04 7.53 16.56
C ILE A 21 1.12 6.88 17.95
N CYS A 22 2.30 6.38 18.32
CA CYS A 22 2.52 5.75 19.62
C CYS A 22 3.65 6.46 20.36
N PHE A 23 3.38 6.84 21.62
CA PHE A 23 4.34 7.57 22.47
C PHE A 23 5.15 6.65 23.39
N ASN A 24 5.01 5.34 23.29
CA ASN A 24 5.62 4.40 24.24
C ASN A 24 7.12 4.21 23.96
N ASP A 25 7.95 5.05 24.57
CA ASP A 25 9.40 4.97 24.45
C ASP A 25 10.00 3.71 25.08
N ASN A 26 9.25 3.02 25.93
CA ASN A 26 9.70 1.80 26.61
C ASN A 26 9.31 0.51 25.87
N CYS A 27 8.64 0.64 24.73
CA CYS A 27 8.22 -0.52 23.95
C CYS A 27 9.44 -1.19 23.30
N GLN A 28 9.61 -2.49 23.49
CA GLN A 28 10.69 -3.27 22.88
C GLN A 28 10.54 -3.38 21.37
N LEU A 29 9.33 -3.21 20.84
CA LEU A 29 9.03 -3.31 19.41
C LEU A 29 9.06 -1.96 18.69
N ARG A 30 9.39 -0.88 19.39
CA ARG A 30 9.30 0.49 18.86
C ARG A 30 10.08 0.72 17.58
N ASP A 31 11.27 0.13 17.47
CA ASP A 31 12.15 0.34 16.31
C ASP A 31 11.57 -0.24 15.01
N MET A 32 10.71 -1.25 15.13
CA MET A 32 10.06 -1.92 14.01
C MET A 32 8.58 -1.60 13.87
N CYS A 33 8.05 -0.73 14.72
CA CYS A 33 6.63 -0.38 14.73
C CYS A 33 6.37 0.91 13.99
N LEU A 34 5.51 0.89 12.96
CA LEU A 34 5.17 2.07 12.19
C LEU A 34 4.47 3.16 13.01
N HIS A 35 3.68 2.78 14.02
CA HIS A 35 3.02 3.77 14.89
C HIS A 35 4.05 4.59 15.70
N TYR A 36 5.09 3.94 16.21
CA TYR A 36 6.15 4.64 16.91
C TYR A 36 7.03 5.45 15.97
N GLN A 37 7.38 4.90 14.82
CA GLN A 37 8.16 5.60 13.81
C GLN A 37 7.41 6.85 13.28
N ALA A 38 6.10 6.75 13.12
CA ALA A 38 5.26 7.90 12.77
C ALA A 38 5.30 9.00 13.84
N TYR A 39 5.33 8.61 15.13
CA TYR A 39 5.50 9.56 16.23
C TYR A 39 6.82 10.33 16.11
N LEU A 40 7.94 9.63 15.84
CA LEU A 40 9.25 10.27 15.70
C LEU A 40 9.30 11.28 14.53
N LEU A 41 8.52 11.04 13.49
CA LEU A 41 8.52 11.85 12.26
C LEU A 41 7.41 12.90 12.21
N LYS A 42 6.51 12.93 13.20
CA LYS A 42 5.42 13.92 13.21
C LYS A 42 5.95 15.35 13.25
N SER A 43 5.21 16.28 12.70
CA SER A 43 5.52 17.70 12.83
C SER A 43 5.46 18.14 14.30
N ALA A 44 6.43 18.95 14.72
CA ALA A 44 6.44 19.55 16.04
C ALA A 44 5.24 20.50 16.29
N GLU A 45 4.63 21.01 15.22
CA GLU A 45 3.46 21.88 15.28
C GLU A 45 2.16 21.11 15.47
N ARG A 46 2.17 19.79 15.32
CA ARG A 46 0.98 18.95 15.49
C ARG A 46 0.68 18.78 16.99
N LEU A 47 -0.40 19.38 17.44
CA LEU A 47 -0.78 19.42 18.85
C LEU A 47 -1.72 18.29 19.28
N GLY A 48 -2.31 17.56 18.35
CA GLY A 48 -3.24 16.48 18.66
C GLY A 48 -3.52 15.58 17.47
N GLY A 49 -4.24 14.51 17.73
CA GLY A 49 -4.63 13.56 16.68
C GLY A 49 -4.75 12.13 17.22
N PRO A 50 -5.00 11.15 16.33
CA PRO A 50 -5.09 9.75 16.72
C PRO A 50 -3.81 9.23 17.36
N ALA A 51 -3.96 8.42 18.41
CA ALA A 51 -2.85 7.82 19.13
C ALA A 51 -3.20 6.42 19.61
N VAL A 52 -2.17 5.61 19.80
CA VAL A 52 -2.30 4.29 20.44
C VAL A 52 -2.28 4.49 21.95
N TYR A 53 -3.32 4.00 22.63
CA TYR A 53 -3.43 4.12 24.10
C TYR A 53 -2.78 2.92 24.80
N PRO A 54 -2.40 3.09 26.10
CA PRO A 54 -1.81 2.00 26.88
C PRO A 54 -2.66 0.73 26.93
N ALA A 55 -4.00 0.86 26.84
CA ALA A 55 -4.92 -0.27 26.79
C ALA A 55 -4.71 -1.19 25.57
N ALA A 56 -3.95 -0.77 24.57
CA ALA A 56 -3.58 -1.63 23.44
C ALA A 56 -2.68 -2.81 23.87
N TRP A 57 -1.93 -2.67 24.98
CA TRP A 57 -1.16 -3.78 25.54
C TRP A 57 -2.10 -4.72 26.30
N GLN A 58 -2.19 -5.96 25.82
CA GLN A 58 -3.02 -7.01 26.41
C GLN A 58 -2.25 -8.32 26.38
N HIS A 59 -2.24 -9.01 27.53
CA HIS A 59 -1.60 -10.34 27.63
C HIS A 59 -0.14 -10.37 27.17
N GLY A 60 0.59 -9.26 27.42
CA GLY A 60 2.00 -9.14 27.03
C GLY A 60 2.26 -8.79 25.57
N GLU A 61 1.22 -8.51 24.82
CA GLU A 61 1.30 -8.16 23.40
C GLU A 61 0.57 -6.84 23.12
N CYS A 62 1.07 -6.10 22.12
CA CYS A 62 0.39 -4.90 21.65
C CYS A 62 -0.58 -5.25 20.52
N THR A 63 -1.87 -5.02 20.75
CA THR A 63 -2.93 -5.29 19.75
C THR A 63 -2.87 -4.34 18.55
N ARG A 64 -2.14 -3.24 18.67
CA ARG A 64 -1.99 -2.23 17.62
C ARG A 64 -0.63 -2.27 16.92
N TYR A 65 0.21 -3.23 17.26
CA TYR A 65 1.52 -3.36 16.61
C TYR A 65 1.38 -3.45 15.10
N CYS A 66 2.10 -2.59 14.39
CA CYS A 66 2.15 -2.58 12.94
C CYS A 66 3.62 -2.65 12.51
N GLU A 67 4.05 -3.82 12.08
CA GLU A 67 5.43 -4.03 11.66
C GLU A 67 5.78 -3.19 10.44
N ALA A 68 6.95 -2.56 10.46
CA ALA A 68 7.51 -1.83 9.33
C ALA A 68 7.93 -2.81 8.23
N LYS A 69 6.97 -3.21 7.39
CA LYS A 69 7.19 -4.12 6.25
C LYS A 69 7.27 -3.35 4.96
N PRO A 70 8.36 -3.49 4.19
CA PRO A 70 8.37 -2.99 2.82
C PRO A 70 7.49 -3.88 1.93
N VAL A 71 6.62 -3.25 1.14
CA VAL A 71 5.80 -3.92 0.14
C VAL A 71 5.99 -3.24 -1.20
N GLN A 72 5.92 -4.01 -2.28
CA GLN A 72 5.94 -3.46 -3.63
C GLN A 72 4.54 -2.97 -3.99
N ARG A 73 4.46 -1.73 -4.44
CA ARG A 73 3.23 -1.12 -4.94
C ARG A 73 3.37 -0.81 -6.42
N ALA A 74 2.26 -0.89 -7.14
CA ALA A 74 2.25 -0.71 -8.59
C ALA A 74 1.12 0.21 -9.02
N TRP A 75 1.30 0.88 -10.17
CA TRP A 75 0.24 1.67 -10.81
C TRP A 75 0.52 1.84 -12.29
N GLY A 76 -0.51 2.29 -13.03
CA GLY A 76 -0.40 2.50 -14.46
C GLY A 76 -0.72 1.23 -15.27
N PHE A 77 -1.72 1.32 -16.14
CA PHE A 77 -2.31 0.17 -16.83
C PHE A 77 -2.09 0.16 -18.35
N SER A 78 -1.16 0.97 -18.86
CA SER A 78 -1.02 1.13 -20.30
C SER A 78 -0.56 -0.14 -21.02
N GLN A 79 0.17 -1.03 -20.32
CA GLN A 79 0.73 -2.26 -20.88
C GLN A 79 -0.07 -3.52 -20.56
N LEU A 80 -1.11 -3.42 -19.73
CA LEU A 80 -1.80 -4.60 -19.21
C LEU A 80 -2.58 -5.38 -20.27
N TYR A 81 -3.05 -4.70 -21.31
CA TYR A 81 -3.96 -5.31 -22.31
C TYR A 81 -3.25 -5.78 -23.57
N LYS A 82 -1.92 -5.74 -23.61
CA LYS A 82 -1.16 -6.06 -24.83
C LYS A 82 -1.34 -7.49 -25.32
N ASN A 83 -1.57 -8.44 -24.42
CA ASN A 83 -1.77 -9.85 -24.75
C ASN A 83 -3.25 -10.24 -24.89
N VAL A 84 -4.16 -9.30 -24.65
CA VAL A 84 -5.60 -9.53 -24.84
C VAL A 84 -5.93 -9.38 -26.34
N PRO A 85 -6.70 -10.32 -26.92
CA PRO A 85 -7.16 -10.16 -28.30
C PRO A 85 -7.89 -8.83 -28.51
N GLN A 86 -7.66 -8.20 -29.66
CA GLN A 86 -8.16 -6.83 -29.92
C GLN A 86 -9.66 -6.68 -29.69
N HIS A 87 -10.44 -7.68 -30.09
CA HIS A 87 -11.90 -7.67 -29.95
C HIS A 87 -12.38 -7.83 -28.48
N GLN A 88 -11.49 -8.22 -27.57
CA GLN A 88 -11.80 -8.42 -26.15
C GLN A 88 -11.21 -7.32 -25.23
N LYS A 89 -10.40 -6.42 -25.77
CA LYS A 89 -9.71 -5.39 -24.95
C LYS A 89 -10.66 -4.51 -24.17
N ALA A 90 -11.78 -4.09 -24.77
CA ALA A 90 -12.78 -3.26 -24.10
C ALA A 90 -13.44 -4.01 -22.95
N VAL A 91 -13.76 -5.29 -23.15
CA VAL A 91 -14.36 -6.15 -22.12
C VAL A 91 -13.36 -6.36 -20.96
N ALA A 92 -12.10 -6.69 -21.30
CA ALA A 92 -11.07 -6.88 -20.29
C ALA A 92 -10.88 -5.60 -19.43
N ARG A 93 -10.84 -4.44 -20.06
CA ARG A 93 -10.76 -3.15 -19.35
C ARG A 93 -11.96 -2.93 -18.42
N GLN A 94 -13.14 -3.33 -18.87
CA GLN A 94 -14.34 -3.22 -18.05
C GLN A 94 -14.28 -4.11 -16.81
N TYR A 95 -13.76 -5.34 -16.93
CA TYR A 95 -13.56 -6.23 -15.79
C TYR A 95 -12.57 -5.67 -14.78
N VAL A 96 -11.45 -5.12 -15.25
CA VAL A 96 -10.46 -4.50 -14.37
C VAL A 96 -11.05 -3.26 -13.70
N SER A 97 -11.80 -2.44 -14.42
CA SER A 97 -12.47 -1.25 -13.85
C SER A 97 -13.48 -1.64 -12.77
N ASN A 98 -14.27 -2.69 -13.01
CA ASN A 98 -15.27 -3.17 -12.05
C ASN A 98 -14.66 -3.74 -10.77
N TYR A 99 -13.42 -4.21 -10.83
CA TYR A 99 -12.68 -4.68 -9.66
C TYR A 99 -12.56 -3.57 -8.59
N PHE A 100 -12.36 -2.33 -8.99
CA PHE A 100 -12.18 -1.22 -8.07
C PHE A 100 -13.49 -0.68 -7.51
N SER A 101 -14.50 -0.54 -8.33
CA SER A 101 -15.90 -0.20 -7.98
C SER A 101 -16.67 0.15 -9.24
N PHE A 102 -17.96 0.41 -9.11
CA PHE A 102 -18.74 0.89 -10.23
C PHE A 102 -18.31 2.32 -10.62
N GLY A 103 -18.03 2.52 -11.89
CA GLY A 103 -17.57 3.79 -12.44
C GLY A 103 -16.09 3.80 -12.78
N CYS A 104 -15.68 4.76 -13.59
CA CYS A 104 -14.30 4.83 -14.09
C CYS A 104 -13.34 5.62 -13.17
N GLY A 105 -13.86 6.37 -12.20
CA GLY A 105 -13.05 7.22 -11.34
C GLY A 105 -11.95 6.47 -10.57
N PRO A 106 -12.30 5.41 -9.80
CA PRO A 106 -11.30 4.63 -9.07
C PRO A 106 -10.23 4.00 -9.98
N TYR A 107 -10.64 3.44 -11.14
CA TYR A 107 -9.72 2.89 -12.13
C TYR A 107 -8.65 3.92 -12.53
N TYR A 108 -9.06 5.14 -12.86
CA TYR A 108 -8.12 6.18 -13.30
C TYR A 108 -7.23 6.71 -12.18
N ARG A 109 -7.68 6.69 -10.93
CA ARG A 109 -6.81 7.04 -9.78
C ARG A 109 -5.64 6.06 -9.64
N TYR A 110 -5.88 4.77 -9.85
CA TYR A 110 -4.81 3.77 -9.89
C TYR A 110 -3.98 3.86 -11.16
N HIS A 111 -4.60 4.22 -12.28
CA HIS A 111 -3.87 4.39 -13.54
C HIS A 111 -2.88 5.57 -13.46
N HIS A 112 -3.29 6.67 -12.86
CA HIS A 112 -2.46 7.88 -12.75
C HIS A 112 -1.55 7.91 -11.52
N GLY A 113 -1.62 6.92 -10.64
CA GLY A 113 -0.75 6.83 -9.46
C GLY A 113 -1.21 7.64 -8.25
N GLU A 114 -2.42 8.20 -8.26
CA GLU A 114 -3.01 8.80 -7.06
C GLU A 114 -3.22 7.73 -5.98
N ASN A 115 -3.66 6.54 -6.40
CA ASN A 115 -3.71 5.34 -5.59
C ASN A 115 -2.73 4.31 -6.16
N LYS A 116 -2.17 3.47 -5.31
CA LYS A 116 -1.20 2.45 -5.70
C LYS A 116 -1.65 1.08 -5.23
N LEU A 117 -1.46 0.09 -6.10
CA LEU A 117 -1.92 -1.28 -5.84
C LEU A 117 -1.04 -1.96 -4.79
N SER A 118 -1.68 -2.65 -3.86
CA SER A 118 -1.01 -3.60 -2.96
C SER A 118 -0.60 -4.87 -3.73
N PRO A 119 0.27 -5.72 -3.17
CA PRO A 119 0.61 -7.01 -3.79
C PRO A 119 -0.61 -7.89 -4.05
N THR A 120 -1.61 -7.89 -3.15
CA THR A 120 -2.85 -8.66 -3.32
C THR A 120 -3.66 -8.13 -4.50
N GLN A 121 -3.84 -6.82 -4.59
CA GLN A 121 -4.55 -6.19 -5.71
C GLN A 121 -3.84 -6.42 -7.05
N HIS A 122 -2.51 -6.37 -7.05
CA HIS A 122 -1.69 -6.70 -8.22
C HIS A 122 -2.02 -8.12 -8.71
N GLN A 123 -2.03 -9.10 -7.82
CA GLN A 123 -2.32 -10.49 -8.19
C GLN A 123 -3.76 -10.67 -8.65
N ASP A 124 -4.72 -10.02 -8.00
CA ASP A 124 -6.12 -10.08 -8.40
C ASP A 124 -6.34 -9.57 -9.84
N ILE A 125 -5.66 -8.49 -10.22
CA ILE A 125 -5.74 -7.96 -11.57
C ILE A 125 -5.09 -8.92 -12.57
N MET A 126 -3.94 -9.51 -12.24
CA MET A 126 -3.31 -10.52 -13.08
C MET A 126 -4.20 -11.73 -13.28
N ASP A 127 -4.92 -12.16 -12.24
CA ASP A 127 -5.88 -13.27 -12.34
C ASP A 127 -7.05 -12.94 -13.26
N ILE A 128 -7.56 -11.71 -13.22
CA ILE A 128 -8.57 -11.25 -14.16
C ILE A 128 -8.05 -11.31 -15.61
N LEU A 129 -6.86 -10.78 -15.85
CA LEU A 129 -6.25 -10.74 -17.19
C LEU A 129 -5.94 -12.14 -17.72
N ALA A 130 -5.61 -13.08 -16.84
CA ALA A 130 -5.37 -14.48 -17.23
C ALA A 130 -6.57 -15.13 -17.90
N THR A 131 -7.79 -14.65 -17.62
CA THR A 131 -9.01 -15.15 -18.28
C THR A 131 -9.16 -14.66 -19.72
N PHE A 132 -8.41 -13.66 -20.14
CA PHE A 132 -8.46 -13.08 -21.49
C PHE A 132 -7.26 -13.43 -22.36
N GLY A 133 -6.14 -13.83 -21.76
CA GLY A 133 -4.92 -14.14 -22.49
C GLY A 133 -3.75 -14.44 -21.57
N SER A 134 -2.56 -14.60 -22.13
CA SER A 134 -1.35 -14.84 -21.36
C SER A 134 -1.00 -13.62 -20.51
N THR A 135 -0.55 -13.88 -19.27
CA THR A 135 0.01 -12.85 -18.39
C THR A 135 1.53 -12.76 -18.46
N ASP A 136 2.16 -13.58 -19.33
CA ASP A 136 3.61 -13.58 -19.49
C ASP A 136 4.10 -12.22 -20.01
N GLY A 137 5.07 -11.66 -19.31
CA GLY A 137 5.64 -10.37 -19.64
C GLY A 137 4.75 -9.16 -19.37
N LEU A 138 3.58 -9.36 -18.76
CA LEU A 138 2.73 -8.23 -18.32
C LEU A 138 3.34 -7.55 -17.10
N ALA A 139 3.34 -6.23 -17.12
CA ALA A 139 3.78 -5.40 -16.00
C ALA A 139 2.95 -4.13 -15.92
N PHE A 140 2.86 -3.58 -14.73
CA PHE A 140 2.34 -2.23 -14.55
C PHE A 140 3.37 -1.22 -15.05
N ASP A 141 2.95 0.01 -15.32
CA ASP A 141 3.84 1.04 -15.85
C ASP A 141 4.89 1.46 -14.82
N HIS A 142 4.53 1.45 -13.54
CA HIS A 142 5.38 1.90 -12.44
C HIS A 142 5.32 0.96 -11.25
N TYR A 143 6.46 0.82 -10.57
CA TYR A 143 6.60 0.06 -9.32
C TYR A 143 7.37 0.89 -8.31
N GLU A 144 7.00 0.79 -7.03
CA GLU A 144 7.78 1.36 -5.94
C GLU A 144 7.75 0.43 -4.73
N THR A 145 8.73 0.58 -3.85
CA THR A 145 8.74 -0.09 -2.55
C THR A 145 8.38 0.93 -1.48
N ALA A 146 7.39 0.62 -0.65
CA ALA A 146 6.90 1.49 0.41
C ALA A 146 6.51 0.66 1.63
N PHE A 147 6.31 1.31 2.78
CA PHE A 147 5.81 0.63 3.96
C PHE A 147 4.30 0.42 3.88
N ASP A 148 3.85 -0.70 4.46
CA ASP A 148 2.44 -1.06 4.55
C ASP A 148 1.85 -0.51 5.85
N PHE A 149 1.02 0.52 5.74
CA PHE A 149 0.34 1.17 6.87
C PHE A 149 -1.03 0.55 7.19
N SER A 150 -1.40 -0.53 6.55
CA SER A 150 -2.69 -1.19 6.78
C SER A 150 -2.76 -1.96 8.09
#